data_8a1a29eda53806c406b2abc510e8c416
#
_entry.id   8a1a29eda53806c406b2abc510e8c416
#
_cell.length_a   1.000
_cell.length_b   1.000
_cell.length_c   1.000
_cell.angle_alpha   90.00
_cell.angle_beta   90.00
_cell.angle_gamma   90.00
#
_symmetry.space_group_name_H-M   'P 1'
#
loop_
_entity.id
_entity.type
_entity.pdbx_description
1 polymer ?
#
loop_
_entity_poly.entity_id
_entity_poly.type
_entity_poly.pdbx_seq_one_letter_code
_entity_poly.pdbx_strand_id
1 'polypeptide(L)'
;MNRLSSFIKRVIPVKRVITVVFVGTLAAGLAALGLAVHANSQIRPESTGTMFPAYQATLLSSSRLINPEELVKVIQSSKGEKPLMIDVGSHVLYEEAHIPGSEYIGPASSESGIEQLRKRVGPLPRSKFIVLYCGCCPWSHCPNVKPAADTLQALGFTNVKVLYIADNFGVNWVDKGYPVAKGD
;
A
#
# COMPACT_ATOMS: atom_id res chain seq x y z
N MET A 1 17.63 4.10 -54.31
CA MET A 1 16.98 2.88 -54.87
C MET A 1 16.30 2.19 -53.72
N ASN A 2 14.97 2.42 -53.61
CA ASN A 2 13.89 1.43 -53.60
C ASN A 2 13.87 0.54 -52.35
N ARG A 3 12.83 0.37 -51.56
CA ARG A 3 11.37 0.52 -51.80
C ARG A 3 10.65 0.65 -50.48
N LEU A 4 9.64 1.50 -50.48
CA LEU A 4 8.44 1.46 -49.67
C LEU A 4 7.82 0.07 -49.63
N SER A 5 7.23 -0.31 -48.49
CA SER A 5 6.02 -1.10 -48.48
C SER A 5 5.17 -0.77 -47.25
N SER A 6 4.09 -0.11 -47.54
CA SER A 6 2.94 0.21 -46.74
C SER A 6 2.11 -1.08 -46.48
N PHE A 7 1.62 -1.29 -45.28
CA PHE A 7 0.46 -2.15 -45.02
C PHE A 7 -0.59 -1.43 -44.16
N ILE A 8 -1.52 -1.04 -44.83
CA ILE A 8 -2.93 -0.66 -44.77
C ILE A 8 -3.71 -1.35 -43.65
N LYS A 9 -4.32 -0.48 -42.86
CA LYS A 9 -5.64 -0.52 -42.20
C LYS A 9 -6.53 -1.75 -42.42
N ARG A 10 -7.07 -2.27 -41.34
CA ARG A 10 -8.49 -2.71 -41.33
C ARG A 10 -9.13 -2.35 -39.98
N VAL A 11 -9.97 -1.33 -40.07
CA VAL A 11 -10.99 -0.97 -39.08
C VAL A 11 -12.22 -1.80 -39.41
N ILE A 12 -12.77 -2.52 -38.46
CA ILE A 12 -14.08 -3.16 -38.58
C ILE A 12 -14.98 -2.61 -37.45
N PRO A 13 -16.05 -1.89 -37.76
CA PRO A 13 -17.06 -1.52 -36.79
C PRO A 13 -18.17 -2.57 -36.74
N VAL A 14 -18.44 -3.17 -35.64
CA VAL A 14 -19.66 -3.97 -35.43
C VAL A 14 -20.55 -3.24 -34.42
N LYS A 15 -21.47 -2.45 -34.98
CA LYS A 15 -22.70 -2.03 -34.27
C LYS A 15 -23.66 -3.23 -34.29
N ARG A 16 -24.02 -3.74 -33.14
CA ARG A 16 -25.24 -4.54 -32.97
C ARG A 16 -26.21 -3.81 -32.08
N VAL A 17 -27.21 -3.24 -32.69
CA VAL A 17 -28.44 -2.76 -32.08
C VAL A 17 -29.30 -3.98 -31.80
N ILE A 18 -29.63 -4.24 -30.56
CA ILE A 18 -30.66 -5.21 -30.18
C ILE A 18 -31.89 -4.39 -29.76
N THR A 19 -32.84 -4.35 -30.63
CA THR A 19 -34.19 -3.83 -30.36
C THR A 19 -34.97 -4.94 -29.64
N VAL A 20 -35.32 -4.72 -28.37
CA VAL A 20 -36.26 -5.56 -27.63
C VAL A 20 -37.63 -4.91 -27.71
N VAL A 21 -38.52 -5.55 -28.43
CA VAL A 21 -39.94 -5.19 -28.50
C VAL A 21 -40.65 -5.77 -27.28
N PHE A 22 -41.18 -4.91 -26.42
CA PHE A 22 -42.11 -5.32 -25.37
C PHE A 22 -43.53 -5.32 -25.90
N VAL A 23 -44.10 -6.52 -26.01
CA VAL A 23 -45.55 -6.68 -26.20
C VAL A 23 -46.22 -6.72 -24.84
N GLY A 24 -47.15 -5.80 -24.64
CA GLY A 24 -47.92 -5.70 -23.43
C GLY A 24 -49.03 -6.76 -23.33
N THR A 25 -49.24 -7.25 -22.15
CA THR A 25 -50.51 -7.87 -21.75
C THR A 25 -50.99 -7.28 -20.44
N LEU A 26 -52.17 -6.62 -20.53
CA LEU A 26 -52.93 -6.13 -19.43
C LEU A 26 -53.67 -7.32 -18.77
N ALA A 27 -53.51 -7.49 -17.45
CA ALA A 27 -54.44 -8.28 -16.64
C ALA A 27 -54.60 -7.63 -15.28
N ALA A 28 -55.83 -7.24 -15.00
CA ALA A 28 -56.31 -6.69 -13.75
C ALA A 28 -56.51 -7.79 -12.69
N GLY A 29 -56.28 -7.45 -11.43
CA GLY A 29 -56.87 -8.24 -10.34
C GLY A 29 -56.15 -8.30 -9.03
N LEU A 30 -56.81 -7.69 -8.04
CA LEU A 30 -56.85 -8.01 -6.59
C LEU A 30 -55.74 -7.49 -5.67
N ALA A 31 -56.21 -6.58 -4.84
CA ALA A 31 -55.54 -6.09 -3.64
C ALA A 31 -55.28 -7.20 -2.61
N ALA A 32 -54.06 -7.26 -2.15
CA ALA A 32 -53.71 -7.89 -0.88
C ALA A 32 -52.75 -6.92 -0.15
N LEU A 33 -53.24 -6.38 1.00
CA LEU A 33 -52.39 -5.69 1.96
C LEU A 33 -51.35 -6.67 2.50
N GLY A 34 -50.14 -6.58 1.99
CA GLY A 34 -48.98 -7.26 2.56
C GLY A 34 -48.02 -6.20 3.07
N LEU A 35 -47.82 -6.11 4.37
CA LEU A 35 -46.76 -5.36 5.00
C LEU A 35 -45.42 -5.85 4.46
N ALA A 36 -44.91 -5.21 3.42
CA ALA A 36 -43.55 -5.44 2.93
C ALA A 36 -42.58 -4.77 3.90
N VAL A 37 -42.00 -5.60 4.77
CA VAL A 37 -40.77 -5.25 5.48
C VAL A 37 -39.71 -5.04 4.41
N HIS A 38 -39.40 -3.81 4.09
CA HIS A 38 -38.25 -3.47 3.26
C HIS A 38 -36.99 -3.80 4.05
N ALA A 39 -36.48 -5.02 3.91
CA ALA A 39 -35.10 -5.31 4.23
C ALA A 39 -34.23 -4.50 3.25
N ASN A 40 -33.84 -3.31 3.68
CA ASN A 40 -32.86 -2.50 2.98
C ASN A 40 -31.52 -3.20 3.08
N SER A 41 -31.28 -4.17 2.19
CA SER A 41 -29.96 -4.75 1.99
C SER A 41 -29.06 -3.68 1.41
N GLN A 42 -28.50 -2.86 2.28
CA GLN A 42 -27.37 -2.01 1.98
C GLN A 42 -26.25 -2.96 1.54
N ILE A 43 -26.10 -3.14 0.23
CA ILE A 43 -24.88 -3.70 -0.36
C ILE A 43 -23.80 -2.68 -0.03
N ARG A 44 -23.10 -2.94 1.09
CA ARG A 44 -21.85 -2.26 1.38
C ARG A 44 -20.90 -2.61 0.23
N PRO A 45 -20.31 -1.64 -0.48
CA PRO A 45 -19.22 -1.96 -1.38
C PRO A 45 -18.14 -2.61 -0.53
N GLU A 46 -17.86 -3.87 -0.81
CA GLU A 46 -16.70 -4.58 -0.28
C GLU A 46 -15.47 -3.81 -0.71
N SER A 47 -14.96 -2.96 0.19
CA SER A 47 -13.63 -2.43 0.02
C SER A 47 -12.69 -3.62 0.05
N THR A 48 -12.05 -3.93 -1.06
CA THR A 48 -10.87 -4.80 -1.13
C THR A 48 -9.73 -4.12 -0.38
N GLY A 49 -9.96 -3.80 0.88
CA GLY A 49 -8.95 -3.35 1.82
C GLY A 49 -8.19 -4.57 2.30
N THR A 50 -6.92 -4.63 2.01
CA THR A 50 -5.95 -5.54 2.63
C THR A 50 -6.22 -5.60 4.13
N MET A 51 -6.65 -6.76 4.63
CA MET A 51 -6.94 -6.95 6.05
C MET A 51 -5.61 -6.98 6.82
N PHE A 52 -5.26 -5.87 7.44
CA PHE A 52 -4.19 -5.85 8.44
C PHE A 52 -4.67 -6.53 9.73
N PRO A 53 -3.84 -7.35 10.40
CA PRO A 53 -4.23 -8.00 11.64
C PRO A 53 -4.71 -6.99 12.69
N ALA A 54 -5.84 -7.27 13.32
CA ALA A 54 -6.55 -6.35 14.22
C ALA A 54 -5.70 -5.81 15.40
N TYR A 55 -4.71 -6.56 15.86
CA TYR A 55 -3.84 -6.16 16.97
C TYR A 55 -2.98 -4.93 16.64
N GLN A 56 -2.48 -4.82 15.42
CA GLN A 56 -1.65 -3.68 14.97
C GLN A 56 -2.51 -2.54 14.37
N ALA A 57 -3.72 -2.85 13.89
CA ALA A 57 -4.68 -1.82 13.49
C ALA A 57 -5.04 -0.88 14.67
N THR A 58 -4.89 -1.34 15.92
CA THR A 58 -5.05 -0.52 17.12
C THR A 58 -3.83 0.37 17.37
N LEU A 59 -2.66 0.06 16.80
CA LEU A 59 -1.40 0.77 17.05
C LEU A 59 -1.04 1.78 15.96
N LEU A 60 -1.39 1.50 14.70
CA LEU A 60 -1.18 2.40 13.57
C LEU A 60 -2.42 2.35 12.69
N SER A 61 -3.05 3.49 12.39
CA SER A 61 -4.20 3.51 11.50
C SER A 61 -3.82 2.93 10.12
N SER A 62 -4.75 2.23 9.46
CA SER A 62 -4.53 1.65 8.13
C SER A 62 -4.08 2.69 7.10
N SER A 63 -4.52 3.95 7.26
CA SER A 63 -4.09 5.06 6.41
C SER A 63 -2.60 5.37 6.50
N ARG A 64 -1.92 4.92 7.56
CA ARG A 64 -0.46 5.07 7.74
C ARG A 64 0.35 3.89 7.22
N LEU A 65 -0.31 2.83 6.76
CA LEU A 65 0.37 1.66 6.21
C LEU A 65 0.53 1.78 4.69
N ILE A 66 1.56 1.14 4.17
CA ILE A 66 1.79 0.91 2.75
C ILE A 66 2.16 -0.55 2.54
N ASN A 67 1.56 -1.20 1.54
CA ASN A 67 1.87 -2.58 1.21
C ASN A 67 3.15 -2.68 0.37
N PRO A 68 3.84 -3.84 0.38
CA PRO A 68 5.02 -4.06 -0.44
C PRO A 68 4.80 -3.73 -1.93
N GLU A 69 3.71 -4.21 -2.53
CA GLU A 69 3.38 -3.97 -3.94
C GLU A 69 3.18 -2.48 -4.26
N GLU A 70 2.57 -1.74 -3.33
CA GLU A 70 2.37 -0.30 -3.49
C GLU A 70 3.70 0.45 -3.39
N LEU A 71 4.54 0.07 -2.42
CA LEU A 71 5.86 0.68 -2.27
C LEU A 71 6.74 0.41 -3.48
N VAL A 72 6.75 -0.81 -4.01
CA VAL A 72 7.50 -1.15 -5.23
C VAL A 72 7.09 -0.25 -6.40
N LYS A 73 5.79 -0.02 -6.61
CA LYS A 73 5.31 0.92 -7.63
C LYS A 73 5.80 2.34 -7.41
N VAL A 74 5.83 2.80 -6.16
CA VAL A 74 6.33 4.14 -5.80
C VAL A 74 7.83 4.27 -6.08
N ILE A 75 8.65 3.31 -5.66
CA ILE A 75 10.10 3.37 -5.85
C ILE A 75 10.53 3.16 -7.31
N GLN A 76 9.75 2.43 -8.11
CA GLN A 76 10.01 2.21 -9.53
C GLN A 76 9.42 3.30 -10.43
N SER A 77 8.47 4.10 -9.94
CA SER A 77 7.87 5.18 -10.72
C SER A 77 8.93 6.20 -11.14
N SER A 78 8.87 6.67 -12.37
CA SER A 78 9.66 7.82 -12.84
C SER A 78 9.04 9.17 -12.44
N LYS A 79 7.83 9.16 -11.88
CA LYS A 79 7.05 10.35 -11.53
C LYS A 79 6.89 10.46 -10.01
N GLY A 80 6.86 11.69 -9.53
CA GLY A 80 6.61 11.99 -8.13
C GLY A 80 7.88 11.97 -7.26
N GLU A 81 7.70 12.39 -6.01
CA GLU A 81 8.77 12.40 -5.02
C GLU A 81 9.02 10.98 -4.51
N LYS A 82 10.30 10.59 -4.46
CA LYS A 82 10.69 9.34 -3.82
C LYS A 82 10.66 9.50 -2.30
N PRO A 83 10.16 8.51 -1.57
CA PRO A 83 10.24 8.52 -0.12
C PRO A 83 11.69 8.42 0.35
N LEU A 84 11.97 9.03 1.49
CA LEU A 84 13.08 8.63 2.33
C LEU A 84 12.68 7.31 3.01
N MET A 85 13.33 6.22 2.63
CA MET A 85 13.09 4.91 3.22
C MET A 85 14.08 4.68 4.37
N ILE A 86 13.57 4.30 5.53
CA ILE A 86 14.39 4.11 6.74
C ILE A 86 14.09 2.72 7.31
N ASP A 87 15.13 1.89 7.39
CA ASP A 87 15.10 0.65 8.18
C ASP A 87 15.38 0.97 9.65
N VAL A 88 14.46 0.57 10.51
CA VAL A 88 14.53 0.79 11.96
C VAL A 88 14.71 -0.52 12.74
N GLY A 89 15.15 -1.58 12.04
CA GLY A 89 15.29 -2.92 12.58
C GLY A 89 16.72 -3.30 13.00
N SER A 90 17.14 -4.49 12.59
CA SER A 90 18.46 -5.06 12.90
C SER A 90 19.47 -4.69 11.81
N HIS A 91 20.64 -4.18 12.20
CA HIS A 91 21.73 -3.87 11.26
C HIS A 91 22.18 -5.08 10.46
N VAL A 92 22.36 -6.22 11.12
CA VAL A 92 22.81 -7.46 10.46
C VAL A 92 21.83 -7.87 9.34
N LEU A 93 20.53 -7.75 9.58
CA LEU A 93 19.54 -8.09 8.56
C LEU A 93 19.46 -7.03 7.44
N TYR A 94 19.73 -5.78 7.76
CA TYR A 94 19.85 -4.72 6.75
C TYR A 94 21.03 -5.00 5.81
N GLU A 95 22.20 -5.36 6.35
CA GLU A 95 23.38 -5.74 5.53
C GLU A 95 23.12 -6.95 4.64
N GLU A 96 22.35 -7.93 5.12
CA GLU A 96 21.98 -9.11 4.33
C GLU A 96 21.06 -8.79 3.17
N ALA A 97 20.02 -7.96 3.41
CA ALA A 97 19.08 -7.53 2.38
C ALA A 97 18.27 -6.32 2.85
N HIS A 98 18.26 -5.26 2.07
CA HIS A 98 17.44 -4.06 2.32
C HIS A 98 16.84 -3.49 1.03
N ILE A 99 15.92 -2.54 1.16
CA ILE A 99 15.32 -1.83 0.01
C ILE A 99 16.38 -0.89 -0.59
N PRO A 100 16.66 -0.96 -1.90
CA PRO A 100 17.68 -0.09 -2.52
C PRO A 100 17.43 1.39 -2.24
N GLY A 101 18.46 2.07 -1.74
CA GLY A 101 18.40 3.50 -1.39
C GLY A 101 17.72 3.79 -0.05
N SER A 102 17.44 2.77 0.76
CA SER A 102 17.07 2.99 2.14
C SER A 102 18.29 3.28 3.01
N GLU A 103 18.04 3.94 4.14
CA GLU A 103 19.05 4.24 5.16
C GLU A 103 18.78 3.39 6.41
N TYR A 104 19.81 2.84 7.01
CA TYR A 104 19.69 2.18 8.31
C TYR A 104 19.74 3.19 9.44
N ILE A 105 18.71 3.17 10.28
CA ILE A 105 18.64 3.96 11.51
C ILE A 105 17.92 3.15 12.57
N GLY A 106 18.64 2.37 13.32
CA GLY A 106 17.95 1.55 14.30
C GLY A 106 18.91 0.88 15.27
N PRO A 107 18.39 -0.03 16.12
CA PRO A 107 16.96 -0.38 16.25
C PRO A 107 16.17 0.69 16.99
N ALA A 108 14.98 1.04 16.51
CA ALA A 108 14.15 2.07 17.11
C ALA A 108 13.47 1.64 18.43
N SER A 109 13.62 0.40 18.84
CA SER A 109 13.29 -0.07 20.19
C SER A 109 14.30 0.40 21.25
N SER A 110 15.43 0.98 20.84
CA SER A 110 16.44 1.55 21.73
C SER A 110 16.38 3.08 21.72
N GLU A 111 16.78 3.69 22.83
CA GLU A 111 16.87 5.14 22.94
C GLU A 111 17.87 5.73 21.93
N SER A 112 19.03 5.10 21.74
CA SER A 112 20.03 5.52 20.77
C SER A 112 19.51 5.49 19.33
N GLY A 113 18.73 4.47 18.96
CA GLY A 113 18.09 4.40 17.63
C GLY A 113 17.07 5.51 17.42
N ILE A 114 16.28 5.82 18.44
CA ILE A 114 15.33 6.95 18.39
C ILE A 114 16.06 8.30 18.29
N GLU A 115 17.18 8.46 19.01
CA GLU A 115 17.98 9.68 18.91
C GLU A 115 18.60 9.85 17.52
N GLN A 116 19.15 8.79 16.94
CA GLN A 116 19.66 8.80 15.58
C GLN A 116 18.56 9.16 14.57
N LEU A 117 17.35 8.59 14.72
CA LEU A 117 16.21 8.94 13.91
C LEU A 117 15.87 10.43 14.00
N ARG A 118 15.78 10.97 15.22
CA ARG A 118 15.52 12.41 15.45
C ARG A 118 16.57 13.29 14.80
N LYS A 119 17.84 12.95 14.95
CA LYS A 119 18.96 13.67 14.35
C LYS A 119 18.88 13.67 12.82
N ARG A 120 18.60 12.49 12.25
CA ARG A 120 18.51 12.32 10.78
C ARG A 120 17.38 13.12 10.15
N VAL A 121 16.20 13.08 10.78
CA VAL A 121 15.01 13.73 10.20
C VAL A 121 14.85 15.19 10.61
N GLY A 122 15.55 15.64 11.66
CA GLY A 122 15.44 17.00 12.22
C GLY A 122 15.50 18.12 11.18
N PRO A 123 16.45 18.10 10.24
CA PRO A 123 16.59 19.12 9.20
C PRO A 123 15.54 19.06 8.07
N LEU A 124 14.75 17.98 8.02
CA LEU A 124 13.83 17.75 6.89
C LEU A 124 12.53 18.56 7.04
N PRO A 125 11.91 18.97 5.91
CA PRO A 125 10.58 19.56 5.94
C PRO A 125 9.56 18.56 6.48
N ARG A 126 8.60 19.04 7.27
CA ARG A 126 7.59 18.18 7.92
C ARG A 126 6.64 17.49 6.94
N SER A 127 6.59 17.96 5.70
CA SER A 127 5.88 17.33 4.57
C SER A 127 6.69 16.25 3.86
N LYS A 128 7.97 16.02 4.22
CA LYS A 128 8.81 14.99 3.58
C LYS A 128 8.11 13.64 3.63
N PHE A 129 8.03 12.98 2.44
CA PHE A 129 7.53 11.62 2.38
C PHE A 129 8.56 10.66 2.96
N ILE A 130 8.20 9.98 4.05
CA ILE A 130 9.05 9.01 4.76
C ILE A 130 8.33 7.67 4.81
N VAL A 131 9.05 6.59 4.51
CA VAL A 131 8.60 5.22 4.70
C VAL A 131 9.51 4.54 5.71
N LEU A 132 8.94 4.14 6.85
CA LEU A 132 9.61 3.33 7.85
C LEU A 132 9.38 1.85 7.56
N TYR A 133 10.38 1.01 7.79
CA TYR A 133 10.20 -0.43 7.80
C TYR A 133 11.12 -1.12 8.80
N CYS A 134 10.76 -2.35 9.15
CA CYS A 134 11.55 -3.26 9.96
C CYS A 134 11.23 -4.67 9.47
N GLY A 135 12.21 -5.43 9.15
CA GLY A 135 12.04 -6.75 8.56
C GLY A 135 12.42 -7.91 9.46
N CYS A 136 12.73 -7.64 10.74
CA CYS A 136 13.34 -8.65 11.61
C CYS A 136 12.37 -9.65 12.24
N CYS A 137 11.07 -9.36 12.27
CA CYS A 137 10.09 -10.16 13.01
C CYS A 137 8.68 -9.97 12.45
N PRO A 138 7.74 -10.88 12.79
CA PRO A 138 6.35 -10.71 12.41
C PRO A 138 5.76 -9.38 12.88
N TRP A 139 4.88 -8.80 12.05
CA TRP A 139 4.25 -7.51 12.32
C TRP A 139 3.70 -7.37 13.75
N SER A 140 3.02 -8.42 14.23
CA SER A 140 2.41 -8.44 15.57
C SER A 140 3.41 -8.34 16.72
N HIS A 141 4.70 -8.58 16.47
CA HIS A 141 5.76 -8.63 17.48
C HIS A 141 6.88 -7.62 17.21
N CYS A 142 6.71 -6.74 16.22
CA CYS A 142 7.75 -5.77 15.87
C CYS A 142 7.88 -4.66 16.93
N PRO A 143 9.01 -4.55 17.66
CA PRO A 143 9.18 -3.54 18.68
C PRO A 143 9.62 -2.18 18.11
N ASN A 144 10.00 -2.10 16.84
CA ASN A 144 10.71 -0.97 16.27
C ASN A 144 9.81 0.04 15.54
N VAL A 145 8.85 -0.44 14.73
CA VAL A 145 8.10 0.46 13.83
C VAL A 145 7.20 1.44 14.56
N LYS A 146 6.58 1.01 15.68
CA LYS A 146 5.70 1.89 16.43
C LYS A 146 6.45 3.05 17.10
N PRO A 147 7.53 2.83 17.88
CA PRO A 147 8.30 3.93 18.47
C PRO A 147 8.84 4.91 17.43
N ALA A 148 9.32 4.40 16.28
CA ALA A 148 9.78 5.24 15.18
C ALA A 148 8.66 6.11 14.61
N ALA A 149 7.51 5.50 14.33
CA ALA A 149 6.36 6.21 13.77
C ALA A 149 5.78 7.26 14.73
N ASP A 150 5.71 6.94 16.02
CA ASP A 150 5.26 7.88 17.07
C ASP A 150 6.26 9.04 17.21
N THR A 151 7.56 8.77 17.10
CA THR A 151 8.59 9.81 17.13
C THR A 151 8.43 10.79 15.96
N LEU A 152 8.23 10.29 14.72
CA LEU A 152 8.00 11.16 13.56
C LEU A 152 6.71 11.97 13.71
N GLN A 153 5.67 11.36 14.23
CA GLN A 153 4.41 12.05 14.51
C GLN A 153 4.59 13.17 15.55
N ALA A 154 5.27 12.89 16.65
CA ALA A 154 5.57 13.88 17.69
C ALA A 154 6.43 15.05 17.17
N LEU A 155 7.29 14.80 16.19
CA LEU A 155 8.07 15.81 15.48
C LEU A 155 7.26 16.59 14.42
N GLY A 156 5.99 16.26 14.23
CA GLY A 156 5.08 16.97 13.31
C GLY A 156 5.18 16.53 11.85
N PHE A 157 5.78 15.39 11.53
CA PHE A 157 5.78 14.88 10.16
C PHE A 157 4.38 14.41 9.76
N THR A 158 3.90 14.90 8.62
CA THR A 158 2.53 14.67 8.13
C THR A 158 2.43 13.61 7.05
N ASN A 159 3.54 13.27 6.39
CA ASN A 159 3.57 12.33 5.26
C ASN A 159 4.45 11.11 5.59
N VAL A 160 4.03 10.34 6.60
CA VAL A 160 4.76 9.14 7.06
C VAL A 160 3.92 7.90 6.80
N LYS A 161 4.51 6.92 6.16
CA LYS A 161 3.96 5.57 5.99
C LYS A 161 4.86 4.55 6.69
N VAL A 162 4.27 3.43 7.06
CA VAL A 162 4.99 2.26 7.56
C VAL A 162 4.74 1.10 6.61
N LEU A 163 5.80 0.48 6.11
CA LEU A 163 5.71 -0.70 5.26
C LEU A 163 5.18 -1.88 6.07
N TYR A 164 4.08 -2.46 5.61
CA TYR A 164 3.48 -3.62 6.25
C TYR A 164 4.25 -4.89 5.86
N ILE A 165 4.98 -5.45 6.80
CA ILE A 165 5.70 -6.73 6.69
C ILE A 165 5.01 -7.72 7.62
N ALA A 166 4.22 -8.65 7.06
CA ALA A 166 3.41 -9.58 7.84
C ALA A 166 4.26 -10.54 8.68
N ASP A 167 5.25 -11.17 8.05
CA ASP A 167 6.11 -12.21 8.65
C ASP A 167 7.52 -11.67 8.91
N ASN A 168 8.29 -11.46 7.83
CA ASN A 168 9.63 -10.89 7.84
C ASN A 168 9.99 -10.39 6.43
N PHE A 169 11.11 -9.66 6.33
CA PHE A 169 11.55 -9.08 5.06
C PHE A 169 11.89 -10.15 4.00
N GLY A 170 12.47 -11.27 4.40
CA GLY A 170 12.74 -12.39 3.50
C GLY A 170 11.48 -12.85 2.79
N VAL A 171 10.47 -13.25 3.55
CA VAL A 171 9.21 -13.82 3.02
C VAL A 171 8.36 -12.77 2.28
N ASN A 172 8.25 -11.56 2.84
CA ASN A 172 7.30 -10.57 2.32
C ASN A 172 7.90 -9.62 1.28
N TRP A 173 9.23 -9.64 1.09
CA TRP A 173 9.93 -8.79 0.14
C TRP A 173 10.87 -9.57 -0.80
N VAL A 174 11.88 -10.28 -0.23
CA VAL A 174 12.92 -10.97 -1.03
C VAL A 174 12.33 -12.12 -1.85
N ASP A 175 11.54 -13.00 -1.23
CA ASP A 175 10.91 -14.15 -1.90
C ASP A 175 9.84 -13.75 -2.91
N LYS A 176 9.37 -12.49 -2.84
CA LYS A 176 8.47 -11.89 -3.85
C LYS A 176 9.22 -11.36 -5.07
N GLY A 177 10.53 -11.41 -5.08
CA GLY A 177 11.37 -10.90 -6.17
C GLY A 177 11.41 -9.37 -6.25
N TYR A 178 11.10 -8.65 -5.17
CA TYR A 178 11.20 -7.20 -5.14
C TYR A 178 12.66 -6.75 -5.07
N PRO A 179 12.96 -5.49 -5.49
CA PRO A 179 14.33 -5.00 -5.52
C PRO A 179 15.01 -5.05 -4.16
N VAL A 180 16.24 -5.57 -4.11
CA VAL A 180 17.09 -5.63 -2.91
C VAL A 180 18.48 -5.10 -3.18
N ALA A 181 19.08 -4.50 -2.17
CA ALA A 181 20.50 -4.20 -2.06
C ALA A 181 21.09 -4.94 -0.86
N LYS A 182 22.42 -4.99 -0.76
CA LYS A 182 23.19 -5.65 0.30
C LYS A 182 24.35 -4.77 0.71
N GLY A 183 24.84 -4.99 1.93
CA GLY A 183 25.90 -4.19 2.52
C GLY A 183 25.38 -2.87 3.13
N ASP A 184 26.29 -1.99 3.50
CA ASP A 184 25.99 -0.65 4.05
C ASP A 184 25.65 0.35 2.96
#